data_06a2437fe1f56563aeb0dc627b28ef8b
#
_entry.id   06a2437fe1f56563aeb0dc627b28ef8b
#
_cell.length_a   1.000
_cell.length_b   1.000
_cell.length_c   1.000
_cell.angle_alpha   90.00
_cell.angle_beta   90.00
_cell.angle_gamma   90.00
#
_symmetry.space_group_name_H-M   'P 1'
#
loop_
_entity.id
_entity.type
_entity.pdbx_description
1 polymer ?
#
loop_
_entity_poly.entity_id
_entity_poly.type
_entity_poly.pdbx_seq_one_letter_code
_entity_poly.pdbx_strand_id
1 'polypeptide(L)'
;PYGIGTIGKEARKFADFLKKSGQTIWQILPVGPTSYGDSPYQSFSTYAGNPYLIDLDTLCEEGLLTKEEVMSRDWGSDDAEVDYEKIYNNRFEVLKIAYDNFKKGDQKVFTSFKRKNSSWLKNYALYMAVKKSFDMVSWTEWPDEEIKMRDEAAVKRYERKLKDDVDFWKFVQFKFYEQWESFRAYVNGLGIKILGDMPIYVAMDSADTWANPELFQLYDDGDPIAVAGCPPDYFSATGQLWGNPLYDWD
;
A
#
# COMPACT_ATOMS: atom_id res chain seq x y z
N PRO A 1 1.03 17.90 3.88
CA PRO A 1 1.97 18.16 2.79
C PRO A 1 1.72 17.26 1.60
N TYR A 2 1.94 17.77 0.38
CA TYR A 2 1.83 17.01 -0.87
C TYR A 2 0.46 16.35 -1.10
N GLY A 3 -0.62 17.06 -0.82
CA GLY A 3 -2.01 16.68 -1.03
C GLY A 3 -2.59 15.68 -0.02
N ILE A 4 -1.75 15.05 0.79
CA ILE A 4 -2.15 14.11 1.86
C ILE A 4 -1.11 14.14 2.99
N GLY A 5 -1.49 13.79 4.22
CA GLY A 5 -0.55 13.67 5.32
C GLY A 5 0.52 12.60 5.06
N THR A 6 1.79 12.88 5.42
CA THR A 6 2.91 11.95 5.26
C THR A 6 3.53 11.57 6.60
N ILE A 7 4.31 10.47 6.62
CA ILE A 7 5.05 9.98 7.81
C ILE A 7 6.33 10.83 8.03
N GLY A 8 6.19 12.15 7.90
CA GLY A 8 7.28 13.11 7.96
C GLY A 8 7.25 14.00 9.19
N LYS A 9 7.76 15.20 9.00
CA LYS A 9 7.92 16.22 10.06
C LYS A 9 6.59 16.63 10.71
N GLU A 10 5.52 16.76 9.92
CA GLU A 10 4.22 17.20 10.46
C GLU A 10 3.57 16.11 11.33
N ALA A 11 3.70 14.82 10.94
CA ALA A 11 3.25 13.71 11.79
C ALA A 11 4.02 13.68 13.12
N ARG A 12 5.32 13.99 13.13
CA ARG A 12 6.11 14.10 14.37
C ARG A 12 5.65 15.26 15.24
N LYS A 13 5.34 16.41 14.66
CA LYS A 13 4.77 17.56 15.40
C LYS A 13 3.44 17.21 16.05
N PHE A 14 2.61 16.43 15.34
CA PHE A 14 1.36 15.95 15.91
C PHE A 14 1.59 14.99 17.09
N ALA A 15 2.55 14.08 16.99
CA ALA A 15 2.95 13.22 18.12
C ALA A 15 3.46 14.03 19.32
N ASP A 16 4.22 15.12 19.10
CA ASP A 16 4.65 16.05 20.16
C ASP A 16 3.46 16.76 20.82
N PHE A 17 2.48 17.15 20.02
CA PHE A 17 1.23 17.72 20.52
C PHE A 17 0.47 16.72 21.40
N LEU A 18 0.32 15.47 20.95
CA LEU A 18 -0.30 14.40 21.75
C LEU A 18 0.42 14.20 23.08
N LYS A 19 1.75 14.19 23.07
CA LYS A 19 2.57 14.09 24.29
C LYS A 19 2.30 15.25 25.24
N LYS A 20 2.30 16.50 24.75
CA LYS A 20 2.02 17.70 25.53
C LYS A 20 0.60 17.71 26.10
N SER A 21 -0.35 17.09 25.39
CA SER A 21 -1.74 16.92 25.81
C SER A 21 -1.95 15.75 26.77
N GLY A 22 -0.89 15.06 27.20
CA GLY A 22 -0.97 13.94 28.13
C GLY A 22 -1.52 12.65 27.54
N GLN A 23 -1.60 12.53 26.21
CA GLN A 23 -2.06 11.31 25.55
C GLN A 23 -0.99 10.21 25.62
N THR A 24 -1.43 8.97 25.83
CA THR A 24 -0.54 7.78 25.91
C THR A 24 -0.82 6.74 24.85
N ILE A 25 -1.94 6.86 24.13
CA ILE A 25 -2.35 5.99 23.03
C ILE A 25 -2.79 6.88 21.87
N TRP A 26 -2.29 6.54 20.68
CA TRP A 26 -2.74 7.14 19.42
C TRP A 26 -3.33 6.03 18.55
N GLN A 27 -4.64 6.03 18.40
CA GLN A 27 -5.32 5.13 17.48
C GLN A 27 -5.27 5.68 16.05
N ILE A 28 -4.93 4.81 15.10
CA ILE A 28 -4.85 5.13 13.68
C ILE A 28 -5.68 4.13 12.85
N LEU A 29 -6.09 4.55 11.68
CA LEU A 29 -6.69 3.67 10.67
C LEU A 29 -5.62 2.74 10.03
N PRO A 30 -6.02 1.71 9.28
CA PRO A 30 -5.07 0.91 8.52
C PRO A 30 -4.21 1.80 7.61
N VAL A 31 -2.91 1.53 7.58
CA VAL A 31 -1.93 2.30 6.78
C VAL A 31 -1.50 1.58 5.50
N GLY A 32 -2.30 0.62 5.05
CA GLY A 32 -2.11 -0.12 3.79
C GLY A 32 -2.42 0.71 2.55
N PRO A 33 -1.96 0.27 1.36
CA PRO A 33 -2.30 0.91 0.11
C PRO A 33 -3.80 0.85 -0.12
N THR A 34 -4.39 1.97 -0.55
CA THR A 34 -5.82 2.03 -0.88
C THR A 34 -6.06 1.59 -2.31
N SER A 35 -7.21 0.94 -2.55
CA SER A 35 -7.68 0.58 -3.88
C SER A 35 -8.75 1.56 -4.37
N TYR A 36 -9.59 1.14 -5.31
CA TYR A 36 -10.70 1.96 -5.80
C TYR A 36 -11.60 2.41 -4.64
N GLY A 37 -11.93 3.71 -4.63
CA GLY A 37 -12.73 4.34 -3.57
C GLY A 37 -11.92 4.79 -2.35
N ASP A 38 -10.59 4.64 -2.38
CA ASP A 38 -9.64 5.16 -1.38
C ASP A 38 -9.92 4.78 0.08
N SER A 39 -10.69 3.69 0.27
CA SER A 39 -10.97 3.14 1.60
C SER A 39 -9.73 2.44 2.17
N PRO A 40 -9.33 2.74 3.42
CA PRO A 40 -8.24 2.04 4.09
C PRO A 40 -8.55 0.57 4.38
N TYR A 41 -9.82 0.16 4.28
CA TYR A 41 -10.27 -1.22 4.48
C TYR A 41 -10.33 -2.04 3.19
N GLN A 42 -10.16 -1.40 2.04
CA GLN A 42 -10.03 -2.04 0.73
C GLN A 42 -8.59 -1.84 0.25
N SER A 43 -7.71 -2.77 0.59
CA SER A 43 -6.27 -2.65 0.35
C SER A 43 -5.79 -3.70 -0.64
N PHE A 44 -4.83 -3.31 -1.48
CA PHE A 44 -4.14 -4.26 -2.37
C PHE A 44 -3.26 -5.28 -1.64
N SER A 45 -3.03 -5.10 -0.34
CA SER A 45 -2.28 -6.05 0.49
C SER A 45 -2.46 -5.76 1.98
N THR A 46 -2.54 -6.81 2.79
CA THR A 46 -2.58 -6.73 4.26
C THR A 46 -1.22 -6.35 4.86
N TYR A 47 -0.13 -6.52 4.12
CA TYR A 47 1.24 -6.28 4.61
C TYR A 47 1.85 -5.00 4.07
N ALA A 48 1.47 -4.56 2.89
CA ALA A 48 2.08 -3.40 2.26
C ALA A 48 1.66 -2.09 2.94
N GLY A 49 2.57 -1.13 2.98
CA GLY A 49 2.28 0.23 3.40
C GLY A 49 1.83 1.12 2.25
N ASN A 50 1.04 2.15 2.58
CA ASN A 50 0.49 3.08 1.60
C ASN A 50 1.58 3.99 1.00
N PRO A 51 1.84 3.92 -0.30
CA PRO A 51 2.83 4.79 -0.95
C PRO A 51 2.55 6.29 -0.81
N TYR A 52 1.29 6.67 -0.61
CA TYR A 52 0.92 8.08 -0.44
C TYR A 52 1.46 8.67 0.86
N LEU A 53 1.69 7.84 1.89
CA LEU A 53 2.20 8.27 3.19
C LEU A 53 3.72 8.45 3.22
N ILE A 54 4.45 8.04 2.19
CA ILE A 54 5.90 8.25 2.10
C ILE A 54 6.19 9.76 2.07
N ASP A 55 7.03 10.21 2.97
CA ASP A 55 7.43 11.61 3.06
C ASP A 55 8.46 11.95 1.99
N LEU A 56 8.10 12.87 1.08
CA LEU A 56 8.95 13.28 -0.03
C LEU A 56 10.07 14.21 0.43
N ASP A 57 9.90 14.95 1.52
CA ASP A 57 10.96 15.76 2.09
C ASP A 57 12.13 14.90 2.57
N THR A 58 11.83 13.79 3.21
CA THR A 58 12.83 12.79 3.60
C THR A 58 13.59 12.25 2.37
N LEU A 59 12.89 11.96 1.26
CA LEU A 59 13.56 11.51 0.04
C LEU A 59 14.45 12.62 -0.59
N CYS A 60 14.08 13.89 -0.42
CA CYS A 60 14.95 15.01 -0.80
C CYS A 60 16.20 15.09 0.09
N GLU A 61 16.06 14.92 1.39
CA GLU A 61 17.17 14.91 2.36
C GLU A 61 18.15 13.75 2.08
N GLU A 62 17.64 12.62 1.61
CA GLU A 62 18.44 11.47 1.18
C GLU A 62 19.11 11.68 -0.21
N GLY A 63 18.83 12.77 -0.90
CA GLY A 63 19.33 13.05 -2.25
C GLY A 63 18.71 12.20 -3.35
N LEU A 64 17.58 11.57 -3.10
CA LEU A 64 16.83 10.76 -4.08
C LEU A 64 15.90 11.63 -4.93
N LEU A 65 15.53 12.80 -4.43
CA LEU A 65 14.71 13.81 -5.12
C LEU A 65 15.29 15.19 -4.92
N THR A 66 14.93 16.11 -5.79
CA THR A 66 15.11 17.54 -5.59
C THR A 66 13.80 18.19 -5.16
N LYS A 67 13.87 19.31 -4.46
CA LYS A 67 12.67 20.09 -4.11
C LYS A 67 11.91 20.55 -5.35
N GLU A 68 12.59 20.88 -6.42
CA GLU A 68 11.98 21.30 -7.68
C GLU A 68 11.14 20.19 -8.30
N GLU A 69 11.65 18.94 -8.36
CA GLU A 69 10.92 17.78 -8.87
C GLU A 69 9.63 17.53 -8.10
N VAL A 70 9.62 17.79 -6.79
CA VAL A 70 8.44 17.61 -5.93
C VAL A 70 7.48 18.79 -6.05
N MET A 71 7.99 20.04 -5.97
CA MET A 71 7.16 21.26 -5.93
C MET A 71 6.58 21.64 -7.29
N SER A 72 7.14 21.13 -8.39
CA SER A 72 6.59 21.33 -9.74
C SER A 72 5.30 20.54 -10.02
N ARG A 73 4.88 19.67 -9.09
CA ARG A 73 3.68 18.84 -9.23
C ARG A 73 2.47 19.52 -8.61
N ASP A 74 1.30 19.28 -9.19
CA ASP A 74 0.02 19.70 -8.63
C ASP A 74 -0.47 18.66 -7.60
N TRP A 75 -0.43 19.01 -6.33
CA TRP A 75 -0.86 18.17 -5.21
C TRP A 75 -2.27 18.47 -4.71
N GLY A 76 -3.00 19.34 -5.39
CA GLY A 76 -4.28 19.88 -4.93
C GLY A 76 -4.12 21.29 -4.37
N SER A 77 -5.25 21.98 -4.25
CA SER A 77 -5.30 23.39 -3.85
C SER A 77 -5.98 23.63 -2.51
N ASP A 78 -6.58 22.60 -1.90
CA ASP A 78 -7.28 22.68 -0.64
C ASP A 78 -6.58 21.81 0.43
N ASP A 79 -6.21 22.43 1.55
CA ASP A 79 -5.58 21.73 2.67
C ASP A 79 -6.60 20.89 3.50
N ALA A 80 -7.90 21.10 3.29
CA ALA A 80 -8.98 20.40 3.99
C ALA A 80 -9.51 19.19 3.21
N GLU A 81 -9.22 19.08 1.92
CA GLU A 81 -9.70 18.00 1.06
C GLU A 81 -8.55 17.30 0.34
N VAL A 82 -8.63 15.98 0.25
CA VAL A 82 -7.65 15.15 -0.45
C VAL A 82 -8.11 14.92 -1.88
N ASP A 83 -7.34 15.41 -2.85
CA ASP A 83 -7.54 15.13 -4.26
C ASP A 83 -6.76 13.86 -4.66
N TYR A 84 -7.40 12.70 -4.52
CA TYR A 84 -6.76 11.40 -4.77
C TYR A 84 -6.33 11.22 -6.23
N GLU A 85 -7.03 11.79 -7.20
CA GLU A 85 -6.64 11.73 -8.60
C GLU A 85 -5.29 12.42 -8.85
N LYS A 86 -5.12 13.64 -8.32
CA LYS A 86 -3.85 14.36 -8.40
C LYS A 86 -2.72 13.64 -7.67
N ILE A 87 -3.01 13.10 -6.49
CA ILE A 87 -2.01 12.32 -5.75
C ILE A 87 -1.60 11.10 -6.56
N TYR A 88 -2.54 10.32 -7.05
CA TYR A 88 -2.27 9.12 -7.84
C TYR A 88 -1.39 9.44 -9.06
N ASN A 89 -1.77 10.43 -9.84
CA ASN A 89 -1.05 10.79 -11.06
C ASN A 89 0.38 11.29 -10.79
N ASN A 90 0.59 12.05 -9.72
CA ASN A 90 1.89 12.68 -9.44
C ASN A 90 2.79 11.85 -8.51
N ARG A 91 2.23 11.14 -7.52
CA ARG A 91 2.99 10.43 -6.50
C ARG A 91 3.89 9.35 -7.09
N PHE A 92 3.34 8.53 -7.97
CA PHE A 92 4.11 7.42 -8.55
C PHE A 92 5.17 7.89 -9.55
N GLU A 93 4.94 9.00 -10.25
CA GLU A 93 5.98 9.62 -11.10
C GLU A 93 7.17 10.09 -10.26
N VAL A 94 6.92 10.80 -9.16
CA VAL A 94 7.96 11.29 -8.25
C VAL A 94 8.69 10.12 -7.58
N LEU A 95 7.97 9.10 -7.12
CA LEU A 95 8.59 7.90 -6.55
C LEU A 95 9.42 7.13 -7.58
N LYS A 96 9.05 7.16 -8.88
CA LYS A 96 9.86 6.55 -9.94
C LYS A 96 11.17 7.30 -10.14
N ILE A 97 11.19 8.63 -10.08
CA ILE A 97 12.43 9.44 -10.11
C ILE A 97 13.32 9.05 -8.93
N ALA A 98 12.74 8.98 -7.73
CA ALA A 98 13.49 8.56 -6.54
C ALA A 98 14.09 7.16 -6.68
N TYR A 99 13.34 6.20 -7.24
CA TYR A 99 13.82 4.86 -7.53
C TYR A 99 14.97 4.84 -8.53
N ASP A 100 14.87 5.61 -9.61
CA ASP A 100 15.92 5.66 -10.63
C ASP A 100 17.22 6.27 -10.09
N ASN A 101 17.13 7.21 -9.15
CA ASN A 101 18.29 7.72 -8.44
C ASN A 101 18.82 6.72 -7.41
N PHE A 102 17.93 6.05 -6.67
CA PHE A 102 18.30 5.03 -5.69
C PHE A 102 19.07 3.85 -6.29
N LYS A 103 18.71 3.42 -7.51
CA LYS A 103 19.44 2.33 -8.23
C LYS A 103 20.93 2.60 -8.43
N LYS A 104 21.36 3.85 -8.40
CA LYS A 104 22.77 4.26 -8.60
C LYS A 104 23.62 4.11 -7.34
N GLY A 105 22.98 3.92 -6.16
CA GLY A 105 23.63 3.83 -4.86
C GLY A 105 23.85 2.41 -4.34
N ASP A 106 24.24 2.30 -3.07
CA ASP A 106 24.43 1.02 -2.38
C ASP A 106 23.10 0.32 -2.13
N GLN A 107 23.01 -0.94 -2.53
CA GLN A 107 21.81 -1.76 -2.46
C GLN A 107 21.79 -2.76 -1.28
N LYS A 108 22.78 -2.72 -0.37
CA LYS A 108 22.91 -3.74 0.70
C LYS A 108 21.73 -3.78 1.64
N VAL A 109 21.31 -2.61 2.14
CA VAL A 109 20.17 -2.50 3.07
C VAL A 109 18.88 -2.94 2.39
N PHE A 110 18.66 -2.48 1.16
CA PHE A 110 17.51 -2.88 0.35
C PHE A 110 17.48 -4.39 0.07
N THR A 111 18.64 -4.99 -0.21
CA THR A 111 18.75 -6.44 -0.41
C THR A 111 18.40 -7.20 0.86
N SER A 112 18.83 -6.70 2.02
CA SER A 112 18.46 -7.27 3.31
C SER A 112 16.96 -7.16 3.59
N PHE A 113 16.35 -6.00 3.31
CA PHE A 113 14.91 -5.78 3.42
C PHE A 113 14.12 -6.75 2.54
N LYS A 114 14.50 -6.90 1.26
CA LYS A 114 13.86 -7.85 0.32
C LYS A 114 13.90 -9.29 0.85
N ARG A 115 15.02 -9.70 1.44
CA ARG A 115 15.16 -11.05 2.02
C ARG A 115 14.30 -11.23 3.26
N LYS A 116 14.30 -10.26 4.18
CA LYS A 116 13.53 -10.29 5.44
C LYS A 116 12.01 -10.36 5.17
N ASN A 117 11.54 -9.70 4.12
CA ASN A 117 10.12 -9.57 3.78
C ASN A 117 9.68 -10.45 2.60
N SER A 118 10.48 -11.44 2.22
CA SER A 118 10.27 -12.24 1.00
C SER A 118 8.94 -13.02 0.98
N SER A 119 8.37 -13.34 2.14
CA SER A 119 7.12 -14.09 2.27
C SER A 119 5.90 -13.37 1.67
N TRP A 120 5.87 -12.05 1.71
CA TRP A 120 4.76 -11.26 1.17
C TRP A 120 5.20 -10.30 0.05
N LEU A 121 6.38 -9.68 0.18
CA LEU A 121 6.86 -8.61 -0.70
C LEU A 121 7.03 -9.08 -2.15
N LYS A 122 7.41 -10.33 -2.36
CA LYS A 122 7.58 -10.90 -3.70
C LYS A 122 6.24 -10.93 -4.45
N ASN A 123 5.21 -11.47 -3.80
CA ASN A 123 3.87 -11.59 -4.38
C ASN A 123 3.24 -10.21 -4.60
N TYR A 124 3.30 -9.34 -3.60
CA TYR A 124 2.78 -7.97 -3.71
C TYR A 124 3.43 -7.19 -4.86
N ALA A 125 4.75 -7.20 -4.95
CA ALA A 125 5.46 -6.44 -5.98
C ALA A 125 5.17 -6.97 -7.39
N LEU A 126 5.07 -8.29 -7.57
CA LEU A 126 4.67 -8.89 -8.84
C LEU A 126 3.21 -8.54 -9.17
N TYR A 127 2.30 -8.71 -8.22
CA TYR A 127 0.89 -8.35 -8.36
C TYR A 127 0.72 -6.92 -8.86
N MET A 128 1.34 -5.95 -8.20
CA MET A 128 1.26 -4.54 -8.57
C MET A 128 1.88 -4.24 -9.94
N ALA A 129 2.97 -4.90 -10.29
CA ALA A 129 3.61 -4.74 -11.60
C ALA A 129 2.73 -5.32 -12.72
N VAL A 130 2.13 -6.49 -12.52
CA VAL A 130 1.19 -7.11 -13.47
C VAL A 130 -0.07 -6.27 -13.61
N LYS A 131 -0.68 -5.88 -12.47
CA LYS A 131 -1.87 -5.03 -12.43
C LYS A 131 -1.64 -3.72 -13.20
N LYS A 132 -0.50 -3.06 -12.98
CA LYS A 132 -0.12 -1.86 -13.73
C LYS A 132 0.01 -2.13 -15.24
N SER A 133 0.54 -3.30 -15.64
CA SER A 133 0.69 -3.66 -17.06
C SER A 133 -0.65 -3.96 -17.75
N PHE A 134 -1.71 -4.10 -16.98
CA PHE A 134 -3.10 -4.28 -17.43
C PHE A 134 -4.00 -3.10 -16.99
N ASP A 135 -3.46 -1.89 -17.00
CA ASP A 135 -4.20 -0.64 -16.74
C ASP A 135 -4.96 -0.62 -15.40
N MET A 136 -4.42 -1.26 -14.37
CA MET A 136 -4.96 -1.33 -13.02
C MET A 136 -6.32 -2.03 -12.88
N VAL A 137 -6.76 -2.83 -13.85
CA VAL A 137 -7.99 -3.64 -13.72
C VAL A 137 -7.82 -4.72 -12.62
N SER A 138 -8.93 -5.21 -12.07
CA SER A 138 -8.92 -6.29 -11.09
C SER A 138 -8.18 -7.53 -11.64
N TRP A 139 -7.52 -8.29 -10.76
CA TRP A 139 -6.84 -9.50 -11.19
C TRP A 139 -7.80 -10.54 -11.77
N THR A 140 -9.05 -10.55 -11.36
CA THR A 140 -10.11 -11.40 -11.92
C THR A 140 -10.43 -11.10 -13.39
N GLU A 141 -10.09 -9.88 -13.84
CA GLU A 141 -10.31 -9.40 -15.21
C GLU A 141 -9.02 -9.38 -16.06
N TRP A 142 -7.91 -9.91 -15.56
CA TRP A 142 -6.66 -9.93 -16.33
C TRP A 142 -6.82 -10.75 -17.62
N PRO A 143 -6.37 -10.23 -18.77
CA PRO A 143 -6.60 -10.88 -20.07
C PRO A 143 -5.70 -12.10 -20.33
N ASP A 144 -4.61 -12.26 -19.59
CA ASP A 144 -3.73 -13.43 -19.64
C ASP A 144 -4.13 -14.40 -18.53
N GLU A 145 -4.87 -15.44 -18.88
CA GLU A 145 -5.42 -16.44 -17.96
C GLU A 145 -4.32 -17.18 -17.18
N GLU A 146 -3.16 -17.41 -17.79
CA GLU A 146 -2.07 -18.13 -17.14
C GLU A 146 -1.51 -17.34 -15.95
N ILE A 147 -1.34 -16.00 -16.07
CA ILE A 147 -0.89 -15.17 -14.94
C ILE A 147 -2.02 -14.89 -13.95
N LYS A 148 -3.27 -14.77 -14.42
CA LYS A 148 -4.45 -14.66 -13.56
C LYS A 148 -4.52 -15.85 -12.61
N MET A 149 -4.39 -17.07 -13.12
CA MET A 149 -4.43 -18.31 -12.35
C MET A 149 -3.08 -18.72 -11.74
N ARG A 150 -2.07 -17.83 -11.82
CA ARG A 150 -0.73 -18.02 -11.23
C ARG A 150 0.01 -19.26 -11.75
N ASP A 151 -0.16 -19.64 -13.01
CA ASP A 151 0.68 -20.67 -13.61
C ASP A 151 2.17 -20.36 -13.34
N GLU A 152 2.93 -21.36 -12.93
CA GLU A 152 4.31 -21.19 -12.50
C GLU A 152 5.22 -20.66 -13.62
N ALA A 153 4.99 -21.08 -14.86
CA ALA A 153 5.75 -20.60 -16.02
C ALA A 153 5.38 -19.16 -16.35
N ALA A 154 4.09 -18.80 -16.22
CA ALA A 154 3.60 -17.43 -16.40
C ALA A 154 4.17 -16.49 -15.32
N VAL A 155 4.15 -16.89 -14.06
CA VAL A 155 4.78 -16.11 -12.96
C VAL A 155 6.24 -15.81 -13.27
N LYS A 156 7.03 -16.82 -13.64
CA LYS A 156 8.45 -16.64 -14.01
C LYS A 156 8.64 -15.77 -15.26
N ARG A 157 7.71 -15.85 -16.22
CA ARG A 157 7.68 -15.02 -17.44
C ARG A 157 7.46 -13.55 -17.09
N TYR A 158 6.45 -13.24 -16.26
CA TYR A 158 6.13 -11.88 -15.84
C TYR A 158 7.18 -11.29 -14.90
N GLU A 159 7.74 -12.06 -13.97
CA GLU A 159 8.87 -11.60 -13.14
C GLU A 159 10.06 -11.12 -13.98
N ARG A 160 10.35 -11.79 -15.08
CA ARG A 160 11.42 -11.38 -16.01
C ARG A 160 11.02 -10.19 -16.87
N LYS A 161 9.80 -10.22 -17.45
CA LYS A 161 9.27 -9.17 -18.32
C LYS A 161 9.16 -7.83 -17.60
N LEU A 162 8.67 -7.84 -16.35
CA LEU A 162 8.36 -6.65 -15.56
C LEU A 162 9.39 -6.41 -14.44
N LYS A 163 10.62 -6.90 -14.60
CA LYS A 163 11.63 -6.88 -13.54
C LYS A 163 11.84 -5.49 -12.91
N ASP A 164 11.92 -4.42 -13.72
CA ASP A 164 12.14 -3.06 -13.22
C ASP A 164 10.92 -2.54 -12.44
N ASP A 165 9.69 -2.82 -12.90
CA ASP A 165 8.47 -2.46 -12.18
C ASP A 165 8.33 -3.26 -10.87
N VAL A 166 8.65 -4.54 -10.87
CA VAL A 166 8.66 -5.37 -9.65
C VAL A 166 9.69 -4.82 -8.64
N ASP A 167 10.88 -4.46 -9.08
CA ASP A 167 11.89 -3.87 -8.21
C ASP A 167 11.50 -2.45 -7.75
N PHE A 168 10.78 -1.68 -8.56
CA PHE A 168 10.18 -0.40 -8.17
C PHE A 168 9.18 -0.57 -7.01
N TRP A 169 8.24 -1.51 -7.12
CA TRP A 169 7.26 -1.75 -6.04
C TRP A 169 7.92 -2.25 -4.75
N LYS A 170 9.00 -3.04 -4.84
CA LYS A 170 9.82 -3.40 -3.67
C LYS A 170 10.51 -2.20 -3.04
N PHE A 171 11.03 -1.28 -3.86
CA PHE A 171 11.65 -0.03 -3.39
C PHE A 171 10.64 0.86 -2.69
N VAL A 172 9.44 1.03 -3.23
CA VAL A 172 8.37 1.80 -2.60
C VAL A 172 8.06 1.26 -1.20
N GLN A 173 7.94 -0.06 -1.06
CA GLN A 173 7.73 -0.67 0.24
C GLN A 173 8.93 -0.53 1.18
N PHE A 174 10.14 -0.61 0.66
CA PHE A 174 11.35 -0.35 1.44
C PHE A 174 11.34 1.05 2.03
N LYS A 175 11.03 2.08 1.26
CA LYS A 175 10.97 3.47 1.73
C LYS A 175 9.83 3.71 2.71
N PHE A 176 8.68 3.10 2.49
CA PHE A 176 7.58 3.16 3.45
C PHE A 176 8.01 2.58 4.81
N TYR A 177 8.54 1.37 4.83
CA TYR A 177 8.89 0.69 6.08
C TYR A 177 10.05 1.37 6.82
N GLU A 178 11.03 1.89 6.10
CA GLU A 178 12.13 2.66 6.69
C GLU A 178 11.60 3.90 7.43
N GLN A 179 10.72 4.66 6.81
CA GLN A 179 10.10 5.82 7.42
C GLN A 179 9.12 5.45 8.52
N TRP A 180 8.32 4.42 8.33
CA TRP A 180 7.36 3.93 9.33
C TRP A 180 8.05 3.42 10.60
N GLU A 181 9.08 2.63 10.48
CA GLU A 181 9.83 2.11 11.64
C GLU A 181 10.49 3.26 12.43
N SER A 182 11.08 4.24 11.73
CA SER A 182 11.63 5.45 12.33
C SER A 182 10.56 6.29 13.04
N PHE A 183 9.41 6.47 12.41
CA PHE A 183 8.29 7.22 12.99
C PHE A 183 7.72 6.52 14.23
N ARG A 184 7.47 5.23 14.14
CA ARG A 184 6.97 4.41 15.26
C ARG A 184 7.94 4.45 16.46
N ALA A 185 9.24 4.33 16.20
CA ALA A 185 10.25 4.45 17.25
C ALA A 185 10.23 5.82 17.92
N TYR A 186 10.05 6.90 17.13
CA TYR A 186 9.90 8.26 17.66
C TYR A 186 8.69 8.40 18.58
N VAL A 187 7.50 7.99 18.12
CA VAL A 187 6.25 8.05 18.89
C VAL A 187 6.34 7.23 20.18
N ASN A 188 6.89 6.02 20.09
CA ASN A 188 7.09 5.17 21.26
C ASN A 188 8.10 5.79 22.25
N GLY A 189 9.15 6.47 21.75
CA GLY A 189 10.11 7.22 22.56
C GLY A 189 9.48 8.37 23.35
N LEU A 190 8.37 8.94 22.88
CA LEU A 190 7.56 9.91 23.61
C LEU A 190 6.69 9.27 24.71
N GLY A 191 6.66 7.93 24.82
CA GLY A 191 5.80 7.18 25.73
C GLY A 191 4.36 7.00 25.20
N ILE A 192 4.13 7.20 23.91
CA ILE A 192 2.85 7.01 23.25
C ILE A 192 2.86 5.67 22.52
N LYS A 193 1.81 4.85 22.70
CA LYS A 193 1.59 3.61 21.97
C LYS A 193 0.72 3.90 20.73
N ILE A 194 1.09 3.35 19.60
CA ILE A 194 0.24 3.37 18.41
C ILE A 194 -0.69 2.15 18.48
N LEU A 195 -2.00 2.39 18.47
CA LEU A 195 -3.04 1.38 18.32
C LEU A 195 -3.45 1.38 16.85
N GLY A 196 -2.99 0.38 16.11
CA GLY A 196 -3.36 0.18 14.71
C GLY A 196 -4.77 -0.36 14.57
N ASP A 197 -5.21 -0.44 13.34
CA ASP A 197 -6.44 -1.08 12.93
C ASP A 197 -6.14 -2.11 11.82
N MET A 198 -6.89 -3.20 11.80
CA MET A 198 -6.70 -4.27 10.82
C MET A 198 -8.05 -4.61 10.20
N PRO A 199 -8.19 -4.54 8.87
CA PRO A 199 -9.39 -4.99 8.18
C PRO A 199 -9.73 -6.44 8.55
N ILE A 200 -11.01 -6.71 8.87
CA ILE A 200 -11.48 -8.06 9.18
C ILE A 200 -11.36 -8.97 7.96
N TYR A 201 -11.67 -8.42 6.77
CA TYR A 201 -11.59 -9.12 5.49
C TYR A 201 -10.54 -8.45 4.61
N VAL A 202 -9.95 -9.23 3.69
CA VAL A 202 -9.10 -8.70 2.62
C VAL A 202 -9.95 -8.27 1.42
N ALA A 203 -9.42 -7.35 0.61
CA ALA A 203 -10.08 -7.00 -0.64
C ALA A 203 -9.97 -8.15 -1.65
N MET A 204 -11.03 -8.36 -2.45
CA MET A 204 -10.99 -9.34 -3.54
C MET A 204 -9.89 -8.99 -4.54
N ASP A 205 -9.75 -7.71 -4.89
CA ASP A 205 -8.69 -7.22 -5.75
C ASP A 205 -7.43 -6.90 -4.92
N SER A 206 -6.74 -7.96 -4.48
CA SER A 206 -5.52 -7.86 -3.66
C SER A 206 -4.48 -8.92 -4.02
N ALA A 207 -3.23 -8.62 -3.64
CA ALA A 207 -2.15 -9.59 -3.74
C ALA A 207 -2.38 -10.81 -2.83
N ASP A 208 -3.13 -10.65 -1.75
CA ASP A 208 -3.41 -11.72 -0.79
C ASP A 208 -4.33 -12.77 -1.42
N THR A 209 -5.44 -12.36 -2.02
CA THR A 209 -6.38 -13.28 -2.69
C THR A 209 -5.78 -13.90 -3.94
N TRP A 210 -5.08 -13.10 -4.76
CA TRP A 210 -4.42 -13.60 -5.95
C TRP A 210 -3.28 -14.58 -5.64
N ALA A 211 -2.52 -14.35 -4.56
CA ALA A 211 -1.37 -15.17 -4.22
C ALA A 211 -1.71 -16.42 -3.42
N ASN A 212 -2.82 -16.42 -2.69
CA ASN A 212 -3.21 -17.51 -1.80
C ASN A 212 -4.73 -17.77 -1.92
N PRO A 213 -5.23 -18.09 -3.11
CA PRO A 213 -6.67 -18.26 -3.34
C PRO A 213 -7.27 -19.39 -2.49
N GLU A 214 -6.46 -20.37 -2.09
CA GLU A 214 -6.84 -21.49 -1.23
C GLU A 214 -7.27 -21.09 0.19
N LEU A 215 -6.98 -19.85 0.61
CA LEU A 215 -7.42 -19.32 1.91
C LEU A 215 -8.83 -18.74 1.88
N PHE A 216 -9.47 -18.71 0.73
CA PHE A 216 -10.74 -18.02 0.50
C PHE A 216 -11.74 -18.95 -0.20
N GLN A 217 -13.02 -18.71 0.05
CA GLN A 217 -14.12 -19.42 -0.62
C GLN A 217 -14.29 -18.88 -2.06
N LEU A 218 -13.48 -19.39 -2.98
CA LEU A 218 -13.49 -19.02 -4.40
C LEU A 218 -13.84 -20.23 -5.26
N TYR A 219 -14.46 -19.98 -6.43
CA TYR A 219 -14.54 -20.95 -7.51
C TYR A 219 -13.20 -21.11 -8.25
N ASP A 220 -13.09 -22.14 -9.07
CA ASP A 220 -11.88 -22.44 -9.83
C ASP A 220 -11.46 -21.32 -10.80
N ASP A 221 -12.36 -20.44 -11.21
CA ASP A 221 -12.11 -19.27 -12.06
C ASP A 221 -11.71 -18.03 -11.28
N GLY A 222 -11.68 -18.12 -9.94
CA GLY A 222 -11.31 -17.06 -9.03
C GLY A 222 -12.47 -16.17 -8.57
N ASP A 223 -13.69 -16.42 -9.00
CA ASP A 223 -14.86 -15.68 -8.51
C ASP A 223 -15.24 -16.11 -7.08
N PRO A 224 -15.70 -15.20 -6.24
CA PRO A 224 -16.09 -15.53 -4.87
C PRO A 224 -17.38 -16.35 -4.82
N ILE A 225 -17.38 -17.47 -4.06
CA ILE A 225 -18.57 -18.29 -3.81
C ILE A 225 -19.58 -17.49 -2.98
N ALA A 226 -19.10 -16.70 -2.02
CA ALA A 226 -19.87 -15.81 -1.19
C ALA A 226 -19.01 -14.62 -0.79
N VAL A 227 -19.68 -13.48 -0.51
CA VAL A 227 -19.02 -12.24 -0.11
C VAL A 227 -19.52 -11.74 1.22
N ALA A 228 -18.66 -11.00 1.93
CA ALA A 228 -18.96 -10.40 3.21
C ALA A 228 -19.96 -9.24 3.08
N GLY A 229 -20.76 -9.08 4.11
CA GLY A 229 -21.72 -8.00 4.28
C GLY A 229 -22.38 -8.07 5.65
N CYS A 230 -23.31 -7.18 5.91
CA CYS A 230 -24.15 -7.25 7.11
C CYS A 230 -25.63 -7.03 6.78
N PRO A 231 -26.55 -7.66 7.56
CA PRO A 231 -27.97 -7.44 7.41
C PRO A 231 -28.36 -5.99 7.77
N PRO A 232 -29.60 -5.57 7.49
CA PRO A 232 -30.13 -4.27 7.93
C PRO A 232 -29.95 -4.06 9.44
N ASP A 233 -29.48 -2.87 9.77
CA ASP A 233 -29.26 -2.44 11.16
C ASP A 233 -29.67 -0.98 11.37
N TYR A 234 -29.32 -0.40 12.52
CA TYR A 234 -29.62 1.00 12.84
C TYR A 234 -28.91 1.99 11.90
N PHE A 235 -27.74 1.65 11.36
CA PHE A 235 -26.93 2.51 10.49
C PHE A 235 -27.29 2.34 9.01
N SER A 236 -27.84 1.19 8.62
CA SER A 236 -28.23 0.90 7.24
C SER A 236 -29.53 0.10 7.18
N ALA A 237 -30.61 0.75 6.76
CA ALA A 237 -31.94 0.14 6.64
C ALA A 237 -32.01 -1.01 5.61
N THR A 238 -31.07 -1.07 4.67
CA THR A 238 -30.99 -2.11 3.62
C THR A 238 -29.85 -3.10 3.84
N GLY A 239 -29.07 -2.95 4.91
CA GLY A 239 -27.83 -3.68 5.13
C GLY A 239 -26.67 -3.15 4.27
N GLN A 240 -25.54 -3.84 4.32
CA GLN A 240 -24.35 -3.48 3.55
C GLN A 240 -23.78 -4.73 2.86
N LEU A 241 -23.37 -4.59 1.62
CA LEU A 241 -22.63 -5.59 0.87
C LEU A 241 -21.22 -5.06 0.64
N TRP A 242 -20.22 -5.66 1.29
CA TRP A 242 -18.83 -5.17 1.24
C TRP A 242 -18.04 -5.76 0.07
N GLY A 243 -18.45 -6.92 -0.45
CA GLY A 243 -17.83 -7.55 -1.61
C GLY A 243 -16.51 -8.27 -1.34
N ASN A 244 -16.04 -8.31 -0.09
CA ASN A 244 -14.84 -9.04 0.29
C ASN A 244 -15.08 -10.54 0.26
N PRO A 245 -14.15 -11.39 -0.21
CA PRO A 245 -14.31 -12.84 -0.16
C PRO A 245 -14.31 -13.34 1.29
N LEU A 246 -15.03 -14.43 1.54
CA LEU A 246 -15.00 -15.10 2.85
C LEU A 246 -13.75 -15.99 2.93
N TYR A 247 -13.23 -16.15 4.16
CA TYR A 247 -12.16 -17.11 4.43
C TYR A 247 -12.67 -18.54 4.35
N ASP A 248 -11.83 -19.43 3.83
CA ASP A 248 -12.00 -20.87 4.00
C ASP A 248 -11.29 -21.29 5.29
N TRP A 249 -12.06 -21.82 6.24
CA TRP A 249 -11.56 -22.20 7.57
C TRP A 249 -11.33 -23.70 7.74
N ASP A 250 -11.58 -24.52 6.70
CA ASP A 250 -11.50 -26.00 6.73
C ASP A 250 -10.06 -26.53 6.41
#